data_0700b0a02ed29479a967c4c7597a6fba
#
_entry.id   0700b0a02ed29479a967c4c7597a6fba
#
_cell.length_a   1.000
_cell.length_b   1.000
_cell.length_c   1.000
_cell.angle_alpha   90.00
_cell.angle_beta   90.00
_cell.angle_gamma   90.00
#
_symmetry.space_group_name_H-M   'P 1'
#
loop_
_entity.id
_entity.type
_entity.pdbx_description
1 polymer ?
#
loop_
_entity_poly.entity_id
_entity_poly.type
_entity_poly.pdbx_seq_one_letter_code
_entity_poly.pdbx_strand_id
1 'polypeptide(L)'
;MIYNSGMLCKHFKGNDLLEKNIYRIENLGVNGSNIDESQITYTGDGILATATNLVVYSNIFQDNKLFCREYEDISGELSDEKKEMFNQTIKVQPLTDEEISIVNSEEFFENKKEMVAKKFSKKL
;
A
#
# COMPACT_ATOMS: atom_id res chain seq x y z
N MET A 1 13.08 9.04 7.52
CA MET A 1 11.85 8.43 7.01
C MET A 1 12.11 7.78 5.67
N ILE A 2 11.63 6.55 5.47
CA ILE A 2 11.84 5.82 4.21
C ILE A 2 10.83 6.19 3.11
N TYR A 3 9.73 6.85 3.47
CA TYR A 3 8.71 7.25 2.51
C TYR A 3 8.79 8.74 2.18
N ASN A 4 8.52 9.05 0.91
CA ASN A 4 8.31 10.41 0.42
C ASN A 4 6.95 10.49 -0.26
N SER A 5 6.31 11.66 -0.22
CA SER A 5 5.05 11.91 -0.91
C SER A 5 5.22 11.67 -2.42
N GLY A 6 4.28 10.94 -3.03
CA GLY A 6 4.34 10.54 -4.43
C GLY A 6 5.07 9.23 -4.71
N MET A 7 5.75 8.67 -3.71
CA MET A 7 6.48 7.41 -3.86
C MET A 7 5.53 6.24 -4.06
N LEU A 8 5.90 5.32 -4.97
CA LEU A 8 5.18 4.06 -5.14
C LEU A 8 5.77 2.97 -4.25
N CYS A 9 4.89 2.21 -3.62
CA CYS A 9 5.25 1.13 -2.71
C CYS A 9 4.43 -0.12 -2.99
N LYS A 10 4.89 -1.26 -2.50
CA LYS A 10 4.18 -2.54 -2.60
C LYS A 10 3.90 -3.11 -1.22
N HIS A 11 2.68 -3.60 -1.01
CA HIS A 11 2.33 -4.36 0.20
C HIS A 11 2.93 -5.76 0.10
N PHE A 12 3.35 -6.34 1.22
CA PHE A 12 4.10 -7.60 1.21
C PHE A 12 3.31 -8.82 0.72
N LYS A 13 1.99 -8.88 0.97
CA LYS A 13 1.18 -10.04 0.62
C LYS A 13 1.07 -10.22 -0.89
N GLY A 14 1.34 -11.43 -1.37
CA GLY A 14 1.37 -11.78 -2.78
C GLY A 14 2.78 -12.17 -3.22
N ASN A 15 2.88 -12.94 -4.30
CA ASN A 15 4.16 -13.50 -4.76
C ASN A 15 4.92 -12.58 -5.71
N ASP A 16 4.21 -11.76 -6.47
CA ASP A 16 4.80 -10.85 -7.44
C ASP A 16 4.06 -9.51 -7.48
N LEU A 17 4.51 -8.57 -8.31
CA LEU A 17 3.91 -7.25 -8.41
C LEU A 17 2.44 -7.27 -8.85
N LEU A 18 2.04 -8.27 -9.65
CA LEU A 18 0.65 -8.40 -10.08
C LEU A 18 -0.27 -8.75 -8.91
N GLU A 19 0.19 -9.62 -8.01
CA GLU A 19 -0.58 -10.05 -6.85
C GLU A 19 -0.57 -9.04 -5.70
N LYS A 20 0.52 -8.26 -5.58
CA LYS A 20 0.68 -7.29 -4.49
C LYS A 20 -0.15 -6.04 -4.74
N ASN A 21 -0.70 -5.46 -3.66
CA ASN A 21 -1.28 -4.12 -3.74
C ASN A 21 -0.18 -3.09 -3.96
N ILE A 22 -0.41 -2.18 -4.88
CA ILE A 22 0.52 -1.09 -5.19
C ILE A 22 -0.09 0.21 -4.68
N TYR A 23 0.65 0.89 -3.81
CA TYR A 23 0.21 2.12 -3.17
C TYR A 23 1.05 3.31 -3.61
N ARG A 24 0.41 4.48 -3.66
CA ARG A 24 1.12 5.76 -3.75
C ARG A 24 1.05 6.43 -2.39
N ILE A 25 2.18 6.87 -1.88
CA ILE A 25 2.22 7.65 -0.64
C ILE A 25 1.68 9.05 -0.93
N GLU A 26 0.61 9.43 -0.23
CA GLU A 26 -0.05 10.72 -0.45
C GLU A 26 0.38 11.75 0.58
N ASN A 27 0.44 11.38 1.86
CA ASN A 27 0.77 12.33 2.92
C ASN A 27 1.45 11.64 4.09
N LEU A 28 2.31 12.36 4.78
CA LEU A 28 3.13 11.85 5.88
C LEU A 28 2.90 12.67 7.15
N GLY A 29 3.11 12.04 8.30
CA GLY A 29 3.08 12.72 9.59
C GLY A 29 1.72 13.30 9.94
N VAL A 30 0.64 12.64 9.58
CA VAL A 30 -0.72 13.13 9.79
C VAL A 30 -1.25 12.66 11.15
N ASN A 31 -1.92 13.55 11.86
CA ASN A 31 -2.63 13.19 13.09
C ASN A 31 -4.02 12.64 12.76
N GLY A 32 -4.42 11.59 13.49
CA GLY A 32 -5.71 10.95 13.26
C GLY A 32 -6.90 11.89 13.44
N SER A 33 -6.78 12.91 14.31
CA SER A 33 -7.81 13.93 14.51
C SER A 33 -8.07 14.77 13.24
N ASN A 34 -7.15 14.78 12.29
CA ASN A 34 -7.27 15.52 11.03
C ASN A 34 -7.74 14.63 9.86
N ILE A 35 -8.04 13.37 10.12
CA ILE A 35 -8.48 12.43 9.08
C ILE A 35 -10.01 12.54 8.89
N ASP A 36 -10.43 12.73 7.65
CA ASP A 36 -11.84 12.65 7.27
C ASP A 36 -12.18 11.18 6.97
N GLU A 37 -12.87 10.55 7.92
CA GLU A 37 -13.23 9.13 7.83
C GLU A 37 -14.20 8.82 6.69
N SER A 38 -14.88 9.83 6.15
CA SER A 38 -15.75 9.64 4.99
C SER A 38 -14.94 9.40 3.70
N GLN A 39 -13.66 9.78 3.70
CA GLN A 39 -12.79 9.70 2.52
C GLN A 39 -11.58 8.78 2.70
N ILE A 40 -11.11 8.62 3.92
CA ILE A 40 -9.88 7.86 4.21
C ILE A 40 -10.19 6.79 5.24
N THR A 41 -9.88 5.54 4.90
CA THR A 41 -10.10 4.39 5.79
C THR A 41 -8.87 4.16 6.65
N TYR A 42 -9.06 4.18 7.97
CA TYR A 42 -8.01 3.81 8.92
C TYR A 42 -7.95 2.30 9.07
N THR A 43 -6.76 1.73 8.86
CA THR A 43 -6.55 0.26 8.92
C THR A 43 -5.70 -0.17 10.13
N GLY A 44 -5.38 0.74 11.04
CA GLY A 44 -4.64 0.41 12.27
C GLY A 44 -5.53 -0.21 13.34
N ASP A 45 -4.91 -0.71 14.38
CA ASP A 45 -5.60 -1.42 15.49
C ASP A 45 -6.06 -0.50 16.62
N GLY A 46 -5.58 0.74 16.64
CA GLY A 46 -5.88 1.68 17.71
C GLY A 46 -7.09 2.57 17.42
N ILE A 47 -7.21 3.64 18.20
CA ILE A 47 -8.26 4.65 18.05
C ILE A 47 -7.76 5.75 17.13
N LEU A 48 -8.43 5.97 16.01
CA LEU A 48 -8.01 6.95 15.01
C LEU A 48 -7.84 8.35 15.62
N ALA A 49 -8.78 8.81 16.42
CA ALA A 49 -8.74 10.17 16.97
C ALA A 49 -7.46 10.46 17.78
N THR A 50 -6.82 9.44 18.33
CA THR A 50 -5.58 9.60 19.12
C THR A 50 -4.33 9.12 18.38
N ALA A 51 -4.48 8.59 17.18
CA ALA A 51 -3.35 8.11 16.39
C ALA A 51 -2.48 9.29 15.91
N THR A 52 -1.17 9.07 15.90
CA THR A 52 -0.20 10.06 15.44
C THR A 52 0.73 9.44 14.41
N ASN A 53 1.42 10.29 13.67
CA ASN A 53 2.39 9.87 12.65
C ASN A 53 1.80 8.89 11.63
N LEU A 54 0.60 9.20 11.16
CA LEU A 54 -0.07 8.40 10.13
C LEU A 54 0.50 8.70 8.75
N VAL A 55 0.56 7.67 7.91
CA VAL A 55 0.83 7.79 6.49
C VAL A 55 -0.48 7.58 5.76
N VAL A 56 -0.83 8.51 4.88
CA VAL A 56 -1.98 8.40 3.97
C VAL A 56 -1.47 7.88 2.64
N TYR A 57 -2.11 6.84 2.12
CA TYR A 57 -1.70 6.23 0.85
C TYR A 57 -2.93 5.81 0.05
N SER A 58 -2.76 5.77 -1.28
CA SER A 58 -3.83 5.38 -2.20
C SER A 58 -3.51 4.06 -2.88
N ASN A 59 -4.52 3.22 -3.08
CA ASN A 59 -4.38 2.01 -3.89
C ASN A 59 -4.63 2.38 -5.35
N ILE A 60 -3.57 2.50 -6.14
CA ILE A 60 -3.65 3.06 -7.49
C ILE A 60 -4.37 2.15 -8.51
N PHE A 61 -4.56 0.87 -8.18
CA PHE A 61 -5.31 -0.07 -9.04
C PHE A 61 -6.69 -0.40 -8.49
N GLN A 62 -7.15 0.31 -7.44
CA GLN A 62 -8.48 0.21 -6.88
C GLN A 62 -9.10 1.59 -6.72
N ASP A 63 -9.32 2.28 -7.82
CA ASP A 63 -9.94 3.60 -7.89
C ASP A 63 -9.28 4.66 -6.99
N ASN A 64 -7.98 4.55 -6.75
CA ASN A 64 -7.22 5.44 -5.89
C ASN A 64 -7.82 5.57 -4.48
N LYS A 65 -8.43 4.50 -3.98
CA LYS A 65 -9.01 4.49 -2.63
C LYS A 65 -7.95 4.83 -1.60
N LEU A 66 -8.32 5.73 -0.67
CA LEU A 66 -7.40 6.24 0.34
C LEU A 66 -7.49 5.45 1.65
N PHE A 67 -6.31 5.19 2.20
CA PHE A 67 -6.12 4.52 3.48
C PHE A 67 -5.14 5.31 4.34
N CYS A 68 -5.18 5.09 5.63
CA CYS A 68 -4.12 5.59 6.52
C CYS A 68 -3.77 4.54 7.57
N ARG A 69 -2.52 4.55 7.99
CA ARG A 69 -1.97 3.67 9.01
C ARG A 69 -0.72 4.29 9.61
N GLU A 70 -0.36 3.89 10.82
CA GLU A 70 0.83 4.40 11.50
C GLU A 70 2.09 4.07 10.71
N TYR A 71 2.98 5.04 10.60
CA TYR A 71 4.28 4.87 9.94
C TYR A 71 5.05 3.66 10.48
N GLU A 72 5.11 3.51 11.80
CA GLU A 72 5.85 2.43 12.45
C GLU A 72 5.32 1.05 12.05
N ASP A 73 4.03 0.95 11.80
CA ASP A 73 3.42 -0.31 11.41
C ASP A 73 3.75 -0.67 9.95
N ILE A 74 3.50 0.23 9.01
CA ILE A 74 3.75 -0.06 7.59
C ILE A 74 5.22 -0.17 7.24
N SER A 75 6.09 0.51 7.99
CA SER A 75 7.55 0.40 7.84
C SER A 75 8.15 -0.76 8.64
N GLY A 76 7.32 -1.49 9.37
CA GLY A 76 7.76 -2.60 10.22
C GLY A 76 8.39 -3.73 9.43
N GLU A 77 9.48 -4.25 9.97
CA GLU A 77 10.21 -5.35 9.37
C GLU A 77 9.41 -6.65 9.46
N LEU A 78 9.40 -7.41 8.38
CA LEU A 78 8.76 -8.72 8.33
C LEU A 78 9.59 -9.74 9.09
N SER A 79 8.94 -10.81 9.59
CA SER A 79 9.65 -11.95 10.14
C SER A 79 10.52 -12.60 9.05
N ASP A 80 11.56 -13.34 9.45
CA ASP A 80 12.44 -14.02 8.50
C ASP A 80 11.66 -14.96 7.57
N GLU A 81 10.68 -15.66 8.11
CA GLU A 81 9.80 -16.53 7.35
C GLU A 81 9.03 -15.76 6.27
N LYS A 82 8.45 -14.62 6.63
CA LYS A 82 7.69 -13.78 5.69
C LYS A 82 8.59 -13.10 4.65
N LYS A 83 9.80 -12.70 5.04
CA LYS A 83 10.78 -12.16 4.09
C LYS A 83 11.08 -13.14 2.98
N GLU A 84 11.27 -14.41 3.33
CA GLU A 84 11.53 -15.46 2.38
C GLU A 84 10.30 -15.78 1.53
N MET A 85 9.14 -15.93 2.17
CA MET A 85 7.89 -16.26 1.50
C MET A 85 7.46 -15.23 0.48
N PHE A 86 7.60 -13.94 0.81
CA PHE A 86 7.09 -12.83 -0.01
C PHE A 86 8.18 -12.04 -0.73
N ASN A 87 9.44 -12.43 -0.55
CA ASN A 87 10.59 -11.73 -1.15
C ASN A 87 10.56 -10.22 -0.90
N GLN A 88 10.37 -9.83 0.35
CA GLN A 88 10.22 -8.45 0.77
C GLN A 88 10.74 -8.29 2.20
N THR A 89 11.23 -7.09 2.56
CA THR A 89 11.88 -6.84 3.86
C THR A 89 10.94 -6.20 4.87
N ILE A 90 10.14 -5.23 4.45
CA ILE A 90 9.19 -4.50 5.30
C ILE A 90 7.78 -4.62 4.74
N LYS A 91 6.78 -4.31 5.58
CA LYS A 91 5.36 -4.52 5.22
C LYS A 91 4.93 -3.75 3.98
N VAL A 92 5.27 -2.48 3.88
CA VAL A 92 5.01 -1.64 2.71
C VAL A 92 6.36 -1.10 2.23
N GLN A 93 6.86 -1.66 1.15
CA GLN A 93 8.23 -1.43 0.68
C GLN A 93 8.26 -0.56 -0.57
N PRO A 94 9.11 0.49 -0.59
CA PRO A 94 9.30 1.28 -1.79
C PRO A 94 9.71 0.43 -3.00
N LEU A 95 9.17 0.76 -4.17
CA LEU A 95 9.55 0.08 -5.41
C LEU A 95 10.95 0.52 -5.85
N THR A 96 11.70 -0.41 -6.44
CA THR A 96 12.94 -0.09 -7.14
C THR A 96 12.60 0.63 -8.45
N ASP A 97 13.61 1.28 -9.06
CA ASP A 97 13.42 1.94 -10.36
C ASP A 97 12.94 0.97 -11.44
N GLU A 98 13.45 -0.26 -11.42
CA GLU A 98 13.02 -1.32 -12.33
C GLU A 98 11.55 -1.68 -12.11
N GLU A 99 11.13 -1.84 -10.85
CA GLU A 99 9.74 -2.13 -10.51
C GLU A 99 8.80 -0.98 -10.90
N ILE A 100 9.24 0.27 -10.72
CA ILE A 100 8.47 1.45 -11.15
C ILE A 100 8.23 1.41 -12.66
N SER A 101 9.26 1.08 -13.45
CA SER A 101 9.13 0.94 -14.90
C SER A 101 8.11 -0.12 -15.28
N ILE A 102 8.11 -1.26 -14.58
CA ILE A 102 7.15 -2.35 -14.82
C ILE A 102 5.74 -1.90 -14.50
N VAL A 103 5.53 -1.31 -13.31
CA VAL A 103 4.21 -0.87 -12.83
C VAL A 103 3.61 0.21 -13.74
N ASN A 104 4.45 1.06 -14.33
CA ASN A 104 4.02 2.13 -15.22
C ASN A 104 3.84 1.68 -16.67
N SER A 105 4.12 0.41 -16.99
CA SER A 105 3.93 -0.11 -18.33
C SER A 105 2.44 -0.35 -18.62
N GLU A 106 2.07 -0.18 -19.90
CA GLU A 106 0.71 -0.43 -20.35
C GLU A 106 0.33 -1.91 -20.18
N GLU A 107 1.25 -2.81 -20.45
CA GLU A 107 1.05 -4.26 -20.28
C GLU A 107 0.72 -4.61 -18.83
N PHE A 108 1.48 -4.08 -17.87
CA PHE A 108 1.22 -4.31 -16.45
C PHE A 108 -0.14 -3.75 -16.04
N PHE A 109 -0.47 -2.55 -16.50
CA PHE A 109 -1.75 -1.92 -16.21
C PHE A 109 -2.92 -2.79 -16.65
N GLU A 110 -2.89 -3.29 -17.87
CA GLU A 110 -3.95 -4.17 -18.40
C GLU A 110 -4.04 -5.48 -17.63
N ASN A 111 -2.90 -6.12 -17.36
CA ASN A 111 -2.85 -7.37 -16.62
C ASN A 111 -3.35 -7.20 -15.18
N LYS A 112 -2.97 -6.12 -14.53
CA LYS A 112 -3.39 -5.82 -13.16
C LYS A 112 -4.87 -5.54 -13.09
N LYS A 113 -5.39 -4.78 -14.02
CA LYS A 113 -6.82 -4.45 -14.12
C LYS A 113 -7.66 -5.72 -14.29
N GLU A 114 -7.24 -6.62 -15.17
CA GLU A 114 -7.89 -7.89 -15.38
C GLU A 114 -7.90 -8.76 -14.12
N MET A 115 -6.77 -8.82 -13.42
CA MET A 115 -6.64 -9.59 -12.19
C MET A 115 -7.54 -9.05 -11.07
N VAL A 116 -7.62 -7.75 -10.91
CA VAL A 116 -8.50 -7.10 -9.92
C VAL A 116 -9.96 -7.40 -10.26
N ALA A 117 -10.35 -7.31 -11.52
CA ALA A 117 -11.71 -7.64 -11.97
C ALA A 117 -12.07 -9.09 -11.64
N LYS A 118 -11.17 -10.05 -11.85
CA LYS A 118 -11.38 -11.45 -11.50
C LYS A 118 -11.58 -11.68 -10.01
N LYS A 119 -10.84 -10.96 -9.17
CA LYS A 119 -10.99 -11.03 -7.71
C LYS A 119 -12.38 -10.56 -7.28
N PHE A 120 -12.88 -9.48 -7.88
CA PHE A 120 -14.22 -8.97 -7.58
C PHE A 120 -15.31 -9.93 -8.04
N SER A 121 -15.16 -10.55 -9.21
CA SER A 121 -16.11 -11.54 -9.73
C SER A 121 -16.26 -12.76 -8.82
N LYS A 122 -15.17 -13.20 -8.19
CA LYS A 122 -15.20 -14.36 -7.29
C LYS A 122 -15.87 -14.08 -5.95
N LYS A 123 -16.01 -12.79 -5.57
CA LYS A 123 -16.68 -12.39 -4.32
C LYS A 123 -18.17 -12.19 -4.48
N LEU A 124 -18.66 -12.18 -5.67
CA LEU A 124 -20.07 -12.08 -6.00
C LEU A 124 -20.67 -13.47 -6.20
#